data_5aaa9c7b76afefd77c4c4479b120e1b7
#
_entry.id   5aaa9c7b76afefd77c4c4479b120e1b7
#
_cell.length_a   1.000
_cell.length_b   1.000
_cell.length_c   1.000
_cell.angle_alpha   90.00
_cell.angle_beta   90.00
_cell.angle_gamma   90.00
#
_symmetry.space_group_name_H-M   'P 1'
#
loop_
_entity.id
_entity.type
_entity.pdbx_description
1 polymer ?
#
loop_
_entity_poly.entity_id
_entity_poly.type
_entity_poly.pdbx_seq_one_letter_code
_entity_poly.pdbx_strand_id
1 'polypeptide(L)'
;MTNIVIDTNVLLSAMFSNRGASYKLLSMIDSEKFVVNISTTLLYEYEEILKLKSKLDIKYVDSILDYMCLIGKKNSIFYLWRPKLKDIDDDFLLELAVKSSSIIVTLNGKDFKPASEFGIKVMTPKEFLQYIGEVS
;
A
#
# COMPACT_ATOMS: atom_id res chain seq x y z
N MET A 1 -6.38 9.09 -13.55
CA MET A 1 -5.82 9.30 -12.20
C MET A 1 -4.86 8.18 -11.84
N THR A 2 -3.79 8.49 -11.15
CA THR A 2 -2.77 7.51 -10.80
C THR A 2 -3.28 6.52 -9.76
N ASN A 3 -3.15 5.23 -10.04
CA ASN A 3 -3.51 4.16 -9.12
C ASN A 3 -2.28 3.71 -8.34
N ILE A 4 -2.45 3.49 -7.04
CA ILE A 4 -1.39 2.93 -6.20
C ILE A 4 -1.93 1.81 -5.33
N VAL A 5 -1.02 0.94 -4.91
CA VAL A 5 -1.23 0.00 -3.80
C VAL A 5 -0.16 0.31 -2.76
N ILE A 6 -0.55 0.28 -1.50
CA ILE A 6 0.33 0.67 -0.39
C ILE A 6 0.72 -0.59 0.38
N ASP A 7 2.03 -0.86 0.45
CA ASP A 7 2.54 -1.96 1.25
C ASP A 7 2.34 -1.66 2.75
N THR A 8 2.09 -2.69 3.53
CA THR A 8 1.79 -2.58 4.96
C THR A 8 2.88 -1.83 5.74
N ASN A 9 4.14 -1.99 5.35
CA ASN A 9 5.24 -1.30 6.02
C ASN A 9 5.13 0.23 5.95
N VAL A 10 4.50 0.77 4.90
CA VAL A 10 4.26 2.21 4.76
C VAL A 10 3.22 2.67 5.78
N LEU A 11 2.14 1.92 5.94
CA LEU A 11 1.12 2.23 6.95
C LEU A 11 1.72 2.18 8.35
N LEU A 12 2.50 1.14 8.62
CA LEU A 12 3.14 0.99 9.92
C LEU A 12 4.10 2.15 10.21
N SER A 13 4.90 2.55 9.23
CA SER A 13 5.82 3.69 9.36
C SER A 13 5.06 4.97 9.70
N ALA A 14 3.92 5.20 9.05
CA ALA A 14 3.10 6.39 9.32
C ALA A 14 2.55 6.42 10.74
N MET A 15 2.35 5.25 11.36
CA MET A 15 1.88 5.17 12.76
C MET A 15 2.96 5.56 13.75
N PHE A 16 4.25 5.43 13.39
CA PHE A 16 5.35 5.73 14.28
C PHE A 16 5.87 7.17 14.15
N SER A 17 5.58 7.86 13.07
CA SER A 17 6.08 9.21 12.85
C SER A 17 5.12 10.02 11.99
N ASN A 18 4.77 11.22 12.45
CA ASN A 18 3.94 12.14 11.69
C ASN A 18 4.75 13.12 10.84
N ARG A 19 6.07 12.95 10.78
CA ARG A 19 6.98 13.83 10.03
C ARG A 19 7.48 13.24 8.74
N GLY A 20 7.31 11.93 8.53
CA GLY A 20 7.86 11.24 7.39
C GLY A 20 6.97 11.28 6.15
N ALA A 21 7.54 10.81 5.04
CA ALA A 21 6.82 10.74 3.77
C ALA A 21 5.64 9.77 3.83
N SER A 22 5.73 8.69 4.62
CA SER A 22 4.64 7.74 4.78
C SER A 22 3.40 8.41 5.37
N TYR A 23 3.58 9.23 6.42
CA TYR A 23 2.48 9.96 7.03
C TYR A 23 1.88 10.97 6.05
N LYS A 24 2.73 11.72 5.34
CA LYS A 24 2.26 12.69 4.36
C LYS A 24 1.43 12.01 3.27
N LEU A 25 1.89 10.86 2.79
CA LEU A 25 1.15 10.09 1.79
C LEU A 25 -0.24 9.73 2.31
N LEU A 26 -0.34 9.18 3.53
CA LEU A 26 -1.62 8.81 4.11
C LEU A 26 -2.53 10.00 4.32
N SER A 27 -1.97 11.16 4.69
CA SER A 27 -2.78 12.38 4.87
C SER A 27 -3.39 12.89 3.57
N MET A 28 -2.91 12.41 2.43
CA MET A 28 -3.37 12.83 1.10
C MET A 28 -4.26 11.81 0.41
N ILE A 29 -4.66 10.73 1.08
CA ILE A 29 -5.42 9.66 0.44
C ILE A 29 -6.74 10.16 -0.16
N ASP A 30 -7.41 11.12 0.47
CA ASP A 30 -8.65 11.68 -0.03
C ASP A 30 -8.47 12.97 -0.84
N SER A 31 -7.26 13.27 -1.27
CA SER A 31 -6.95 14.51 -2.00
C SER A 31 -7.38 14.49 -3.47
N GLU A 32 -7.82 13.35 -3.97
CA GLU A 32 -8.14 13.13 -5.37
C GLU A 32 -6.93 13.18 -6.32
N LYS A 33 -5.72 13.16 -5.79
CA LYS A 33 -4.49 13.17 -6.61
C LYS A 33 -4.05 11.77 -7.02
N PHE A 34 -4.52 10.76 -6.32
CA PHE A 34 -4.28 9.37 -6.65
C PHE A 34 -5.38 8.50 -6.05
N VAL A 35 -5.47 7.27 -6.53
CA VAL A 35 -6.46 6.29 -6.06
C VAL A 35 -5.73 5.16 -5.36
N VAL A 36 -6.10 4.89 -4.11
CA VAL A 36 -5.59 3.74 -3.38
C VAL A 36 -6.44 2.52 -3.72
N ASN A 37 -5.80 1.44 -4.13
CA ASN A 37 -6.46 0.20 -4.46
C ASN A 37 -6.26 -0.81 -3.33
N ILE A 38 -7.31 -1.54 -3.00
CA ILE A 38 -7.33 -2.52 -1.93
C ILE A 38 -7.94 -3.83 -2.39
N SER A 39 -7.65 -4.88 -1.65
CA SER A 39 -8.28 -6.18 -1.77
C SER A 39 -8.56 -6.72 -0.37
N THR A 40 -9.40 -7.74 -0.27
CA THR A 40 -9.69 -8.37 1.02
C THR A 40 -8.41 -8.90 1.68
N THR A 41 -7.55 -9.56 0.91
CA THR A 41 -6.28 -10.10 1.41
C THR A 41 -5.40 -9.01 1.97
N LEU A 42 -5.28 -7.89 1.26
CA LEU A 42 -4.45 -6.77 1.71
C LEU A 42 -5.00 -6.14 2.98
N LEU A 43 -6.32 -5.98 3.07
CA LEU A 43 -6.95 -5.44 4.29
C LEU A 43 -6.71 -6.33 5.51
N TYR A 44 -6.76 -7.65 5.35
CA TYR A 44 -6.44 -8.58 6.44
C TYR A 44 -4.99 -8.45 6.87
N GLU A 45 -4.05 -8.28 5.94
CA GLU A 45 -2.66 -8.06 6.29
C GLU A 45 -2.47 -6.74 7.03
N TYR A 46 -3.10 -5.66 6.56
CA TYR A 46 -3.07 -4.39 7.28
C TYR A 46 -3.54 -4.57 8.73
N GLU A 47 -4.69 -5.20 8.92
CA GLU A 47 -5.25 -5.42 10.25
C GLU A 47 -4.29 -6.19 11.13
N GLU A 48 -3.80 -7.33 10.65
CA GLU A 48 -2.91 -8.20 11.42
C GLU A 48 -1.64 -7.46 11.86
N ILE A 49 -0.97 -6.81 10.91
CA ILE A 49 0.32 -6.17 11.20
C ILE A 49 0.14 -4.91 12.05
N LEU A 50 -0.87 -4.10 11.77
CA LEU A 50 -1.09 -2.88 12.56
C LEU A 50 -1.48 -3.20 13.99
N LYS A 51 -2.34 -4.19 14.21
CA LYS A 51 -2.73 -4.60 15.57
C LYS A 51 -1.56 -5.22 16.33
N LEU A 52 -0.68 -5.92 15.64
CA LEU A 52 0.46 -6.58 16.27
C LEU A 52 1.61 -5.62 16.56
N LYS A 53 1.91 -4.70 15.66
CA LYS A 53 3.17 -3.93 15.70
C LYS A 53 3.03 -2.44 15.93
N SER A 54 1.84 -1.84 15.72
CA SER A 54 1.72 -0.38 15.81
C SER A 54 1.72 0.16 17.23
N LYS A 55 1.40 -0.66 18.23
CA LYS A 55 1.23 -0.26 19.63
C LYS A 55 0.11 0.75 19.85
N LEU A 56 -0.73 0.96 18.84
CA LEU A 56 -1.89 1.83 18.97
C LEU A 56 -3.08 1.07 19.53
N ASP A 57 -4.04 1.82 20.08
CA ASP A 57 -5.32 1.26 20.52
C ASP A 57 -6.01 0.55 19.34
N ILE A 58 -6.61 -0.60 19.62
CA ILE A 58 -7.33 -1.39 18.60
C ILE A 58 -8.41 -0.53 17.93
N LYS A 59 -9.10 0.30 18.69
CA LYS A 59 -10.14 1.19 18.12
C LYS A 59 -9.56 2.16 17.09
N TYR A 60 -8.35 2.65 17.32
CA TYR A 60 -7.69 3.55 16.40
C TYR A 60 -7.31 2.81 15.11
N VAL A 61 -6.78 1.59 15.24
CA VAL A 61 -6.46 0.76 14.07
C VAL A 61 -7.72 0.44 13.27
N ASP A 62 -8.81 0.06 13.95
CA ASP A 62 -10.07 -0.22 13.28
C ASP A 62 -10.59 1.01 12.52
N SER A 63 -10.43 2.21 13.08
CA SER A 63 -10.82 3.45 12.39
C SER A 63 -10.03 3.67 11.11
N ILE A 64 -8.72 3.39 11.13
CA ILE A 64 -7.87 3.49 9.94
C ILE A 64 -8.33 2.51 8.86
N LEU A 65 -8.60 1.27 9.27
CA LEU A 65 -9.05 0.23 8.34
C LEU A 65 -10.42 0.56 7.74
N ASP A 66 -11.35 1.07 8.56
CA ASP A 66 -12.66 1.51 8.08
C ASP A 66 -12.52 2.64 7.07
N TYR A 67 -11.61 3.57 7.31
CA TYR A 67 -11.33 4.66 6.38
C TYR A 67 -10.79 4.14 5.06
N MET A 68 -9.83 3.20 5.11
CA MET A 68 -9.29 2.57 3.90
C MET A 68 -10.37 1.83 3.12
N CYS A 69 -11.30 1.17 3.81
CA CYS A 69 -12.44 0.51 3.16
C CYS A 69 -13.39 1.50 2.51
N LEU A 70 -13.57 2.67 3.12
CA LEU A 70 -14.49 3.69 2.61
C LEU A 70 -13.94 4.35 1.34
N ILE A 71 -12.67 4.71 1.33
CA ILE A 71 -12.09 5.50 0.24
C ILE A 71 -11.35 4.67 -0.80
N GLY A 72 -10.87 3.48 -0.44
CA GLY A 72 -10.10 2.63 -1.32
C GLY A 72 -10.95 2.00 -2.42
N LYS A 73 -10.38 1.86 -3.60
CA LYS A 73 -11.01 1.14 -4.69
C LYS A 73 -10.82 -0.36 -4.48
N LYS A 74 -11.94 -1.08 -4.35
CA LYS A 74 -11.92 -2.52 -4.09
C LYS A 74 -11.70 -3.30 -5.37
N ASN A 75 -10.83 -4.31 -5.28
CA ASN A 75 -10.52 -5.21 -6.38
C ASN A 75 -10.74 -6.65 -5.92
N SER A 76 -11.33 -7.47 -6.80
CA SER A 76 -11.49 -8.89 -6.55
C SER A 76 -10.39 -9.65 -7.28
N ILE A 77 -9.68 -10.50 -6.55
CA ILE A 77 -8.61 -11.33 -7.10
C ILE A 77 -9.12 -12.78 -7.08
N PHE A 78 -9.33 -13.36 -8.26
CA PHE A 78 -10.00 -14.66 -8.39
C PHE A 78 -9.06 -15.84 -8.54
N TYR A 79 -7.78 -15.60 -8.81
CA TYR A 79 -6.83 -16.69 -8.85
C TYR A 79 -5.51 -16.23 -8.30
N LEU A 80 -4.73 -17.17 -7.82
CA LEU A 80 -3.40 -16.92 -7.30
C LEU A 80 -2.38 -17.35 -8.33
N TRP A 81 -1.40 -16.50 -8.55
CA TRP A 81 -0.24 -16.85 -9.36
C TRP A 81 0.59 -17.90 -8.64
N ARG A 82 1.45 -18.56 -9.38
CA ARG A 82 2.55 -19.26 -8.76
C ARG A 82 3.44 -18.22 -8.10
N PRO A 83 3.97 -18.51 -6.91
CA PRO A 83 4.79 -17.54 -6.19
C PRO A 83 5.93 -17.00 -7.06
N LYS A 84 6.05 -15.67 -7.13
CA LYS A 84 7.10 -14.96 -7.86
C LYS A 84 8.08 -14.27 -6.94
N LEU A 85 7.66 -14.00 -5.70
CA LEU A 85 8.45 -13.32 -4.70
C LEU A 85 8.70 -14.27 -3.54
N LYS A 86 9.68 -13.93 -2.67
CA LYS A 86 10.02 -14.77 -1.52
C LYS A 86 8.88 -14.86 -0.52
N ASP A 87 8.14 -13.77 -0.36
CA ASP A 87 7.05 -13.68 0.59
C ASP A 87 5.73 -13.77 -0.16
N ILE A 88 4.86 -14.68 0.25
CA ILE A 88 3.56 -14.86 -0.39
C ILE A 88 2.66 -13.63 -0.24
N ASP A 89 2.81 -12.88 0.86
CA ASP A 89 2.05 -11.64 1.06
C ASP A 89 2.48 -10.58 0.05
N ASP A 90 3.77 -10.54 -0.31
CA ASP A 90 4.27 -9.67 -1.36
C ASP A 90 3.74 -10.08 -2.73
N ASP A 91 3.57 -11.38 -2.98
CA ASP A 91 2.93 -11.86 -4.22
C ASP A 91 1.49 -11.38 -4.32
N PHE A 92 0.73 -11.39 -3.23
CA PHE A 92 -0.64 -10.89 -3.23
C PHE A 92 -0.68 -9.39 -3.54
N LEU A 93 0.27 -8.63 -3.01
CA LEU A 93 0.37 -7.21 -3.30
C LEU A 93 0.71 -6.97 -4.78
N LEU A 94 1.63 -7.75 -5.32
CA LEU A 94 1.99 -7.68 -6.72
C LEU A 94 0.80 -8.01 -7.63
N GLU A 95 0.05 -9.06 -7.32
CA GLU A 95 -1.16 -9.41 -8.06
C GLU A 95 -2.17 -8.26 -8.08
N LEU A 96 -2.39 -7.64 -6.92
CA LEU A 96 -3.29 -6.50 -6.83
C LEU A 96 -2.79 -5.33 -7.69
N ALA A 97 -1.49 -5.06 -7.66
CA ALA A 97 -0.90 -3.98 -8.45
C ALA A 97 -1.09 -4.23 -9.96
N VAL A 98 -0.89 -5.46 -10.40
CA VAL A 98 -1.11 -5.83 -11.81
C VAL A 98 -2.59 -5.69 -12.17
N LYS A 99 -3.48 -6.21 -11.34
CA LYS A 99 -4.92 -6.14 -11.56
C LYS A 99 -5.41 -4.71 -11.69
N SER A 100 -4.93 -3.83 -10.84
CA SER A 100 -5.38 -2.44 -10.78
C SER A 100 -4.52 -1.47 -11.60
N SER A 101 -3.47 -1.98 -12.26
CA SER A 101 -2.50 -1.15 -13.00
C SER A 101 -1.91 -0.07 -12.10
N SER A 102 -1.45 -0.46 -10.94
CA SER A 102 -1.02 0.44 -9.87
C SER A 102 0.50 0.49 -9.73
N ILE A 103 0.97 1.61 -9.16
CA ILE A 103 2.33 1.72 -8.65
C ILE A 103 2.34 1.08 -7.26
N ILE A 104 3.34 0.26 -6.96
CA ILE A 104 3.55 -0.27 -5.62
C ILE A 104 4.32 0.77 -4.82
N VAL A 105 3.76 1.23 -3.70
CA VAL A 105 4.44 2.13 -2.78
C VAL A 105 4.89 1.31 -1.57
N THR A 106 6.20 1.21 -1.38
CA THR A 106 6.81 0.35 -0.35
C THR A 106 8.11 0.96 0.17
N LEU A 107 8.48 0.57 1.38
CA LEU A 107 9.79 0.91 1.95
C LEU A 107 10.86 -0.14 1.60
N ASN A 108 10.46 -1.29 1.04
CA ASN A 108 11.34 -2.40 0.70
C ASN A 108 11.25 -2.74 -0.80
N GLY A 109 11.61 -1.78 -1.65
CA GLY A 109 11.52 -1.95 -3.10
C GLY A 109 12.26 -3.16 -3.64
N LYS A 110 13.36 -3.56 -2.98
CA LYS A 110 14.14 -4.72 -3.41
C LYS A 110 13.38 -6.03 -3.33
N ASP A 111 12.34 -6.12 -2.49
CA ASP A 111 11.51 -7.31 -2.39
C ASP A 111 10.58 -7.46 -3.60
N PHE A 112 10.46 -6.42 -4.42
CA PHE A 112 9.57 -6.38 -5.57
C PHE A 112 10.32 -6.26 -6.90
N LYS A 113 11.59 -6.65 -6.96
CA LYS A 113 12.37 -6.57 -8.21
C LYS A 113 11.67 -7.21 -9.41
N PRO A 114 11.01 -8.38 -9.27
CA PRO A 114 10.31 -8.98 -10.40
C PRO A 114 9.11 -8.18 -10.92
N ALA A 115 8.66 -7.15 -10.19
CA ALA A 115 7.51 -6.34 -10.62
C ALA A 115 7.72 -5.70 -12.00
N SER A 116 8.96 -5.36 -12.36
CA SER A 116 9.26 -4.76 -13.66
C SER A 116 8.92 -5.67 -14.82
N GLU A 117 8.93 -6.99 -14.64
CA GLU A 117 8.53 -7.96 -15.67
C GLU A 117 7.06 -7.79 -16.06
N PHE A 118 6.26 -7.21 -15.18
CA PHE A 118 4.84 -6.98 -15.39
C PHE A 118 4.53 -5.51 -15.70
N GLY A 119 5.57 -4.69 -15.93
CA GLY A 119 5.39 -3.27 -16.18
C GLY A 119 4.97 -2.46 -14.96
N ILE A 120 5.19 -2.98 -13.75
CA ILE A 120 4.77 -2.32 -12.51
C ILE A 120 5.95 -1.53 -11.93
N LYS A 121 5.69 -0.23 -11.68
CA LYS A 121 6.67 0.64 -11.01
C LYS A 121 6.59 0.43 -9.51
N VAL A 122 7.75 0.50 -8.86
CA VAL A 122 7.88 0.37 -7.41
C VAL A 122 8.57 1.62 -6.90
N MET A 123 7.96 2.30 -5.95
CA MET A 123 8.45 3.57 -5.41
C MET A 123 8.36 3.59 -3.89
N THR A 124 9.28 4.33 -3.25
CA THR A 124 9.11 4.69 -1.84
C THR A 124 8.03 5.77 -1.71
N PRO A 125 7.47 5.99 -0.52
CA PRO A 125 6.55 7.11 -0.32
C PRO A 125 7.12 8.45 -0.78
N LYS A 126 8.39 8.72 -0.48
CA LYS A 126 9.04 9.96 -0.91
C LYS A 126 9.12 10.04 -2.44
N GLU A 127 9.56 8.96 -3.09
CA GLU A 127 9.65 8.92 -4.54
C GLU A 127 8.29 9.12 -5.18
N PHE A 128 7.24 8.52 -4.62
CA PHE A 128 5.89 8.70 -5.14
C PHE A 128 5.40 10.14 -4.99
N LEU A 129 5.63 10.75 -3.83
CA LEU A 129 5.26 12.15 -3.63
C LEU A 129 6.01 13.08 -4.59
N GLN A 130 7.27 12.79 -4.89
CA GLN A 130 8.01 13.51 -5.92
C GLN A 130 7.41 13.29 -7.30
N TYR A 131 7.02 12.06 -7.59
CA TYR A 131 6.43 11.67 -8.87
C TYR A 131 5.14 12.45 -9.16
N ILE A 132 4.29 12.67 -8.16
CA ILE A 132 3.06 13.45 -8.31
C ILE A 132 3.25 14.95 -8.06
N GLY A 133 4.49 15.40 -7.82
CA GLY A 133 4.82 16.82 -7.69
C GLY A 133 4.50 17.45 -6.33
N GLU A 134 4.30 16.64 -5.28
CA GLU A 134 3.95 17.16 -3.96
C GLU A 134 5.14 17.51 -3.08
N VAL A 135 6.32 17.00 -3.40
CA VAL A 135 7.59 17.36 -2.74
C VAL A 135 8.68 17.46 -3.79
N SER A 136 9.77 18.18 -3.46
CA SER A 136 10.88 18.37 -4.37
C SER A 136 11.85 17.20 -4.39
#